data_21dca3888a7d0e6f4cdaa0f06b05d042
#
_entry.id   21dca3888a7d0e6f4cdaa0f06b05d042
#
_cell.length_a   1.000
_cell.length_b   1.000
_cell.length_c   1.000
_cell.angle_alpha   90.00
_cell.angle_beta   90.00
_cell.angle_gamma   90.00
#
_symmetry.space_group_name_H-M   'P 1'
#
loop_
_entity.id
_entity.type
_entity.pdbx_description
1 polymer ?
#
loop_
_entity_poly.entity_id
_entity_poly.type
_entity_poly.pdbx_seq_one_letter_code
_entity_poly.pdbx_strand_id
1 'polypeptide(L)'
;IQDALKSAFDPLLQKEQRMNEICEKLGEVDEDEMNLLMEELGTIQDELTLHDFYTIDAKVEEVARALGLLDLGLDRDVTDLSGGQRTKVLLAKLLLEKPDILLLDEPTNYLDEEHITWLKRYLQDYENAFILISHDIPFLNEVVNIIYHMENQELNRYVGDYDHFQEVYAVKKAQLEAAYRRQQQEISELKDFVARNKARVSTRNMA
;
A
#
# COMPACT_ATOMS: atom_id res chain seq x y z
N ILE A 1 21.62 4.94 8.40
CA ILE A 1 20.16 5.13 8.33
C ILE A 1 19.85 6.36 7.49
N GLN A 2 20.48 7.50 7.77
CA GLN A 2 20.25 8.74 7.06
C GLN A 2 20.40 8.59 5.54
N ASP A 3 21.49 7.96 5.08
CA ASP A 3 21.74 7.74 3.66
C ASP A 3 20.67 6.85 3.01
N ALA A 4 20.20 5.83 3.73
CA ALA A 4 19.12 4.97 3.27
C ALA A 4 17.78 5.74 3.12
N LEU A 5 17.49 6.68 4.00
CA LEU A 5 16.31 7.54 3.89
C LEU A 5 16.46 8.59 2.78
N LYS A 6 17.63 9.23 2.68
CA LYS A 6 17.93 10.20 1.61
C LYS A 6 17.87 9.56 0.22
N SER A 7 18.19 8.27 0.09
CA SER A 7 18.08 7.57 -1.20
C SER A 7 16.65 7.51 -1.78
N ALA A 8 15.63 7.82 -1.00
CA ALA A 8 14.27 8.06 -1.51
C ALA A 8 14.22 9.23 -2.52
N PHE A 9 15.19 10.13 -2.45
CA PHE A 9 15.29 11.33 -3.28
C PHE A 9 16.44 11.26 -4.29
N ASP A 10 16.99 10.06 -4.57
CA ASP A 10 18.12 9.89 -5.50
C ASP A 10 17.98 10.64 -6.83
N PRO A 11 16.80 10.68 -7.50
CA PRO A 11 16.64 11.44 -8.74
C PRO A 11 16.89 12.95 -8.56
N LEU A 12 16.48 13.52 -7.43
CA LEU A 12 16.69 14.93 -7.12
C LEU A 12 18.15 15.20 -6.69
N LEU A 13 18.77 14.31 -5.94
CA LEU A 13 20.18 14.39 -5.56
C LEU A 13 21.10 14.34 -6.78
N GLN A 14 20.79 13.49 -7.78
CA GLN A 14 21.54 13.47 -9.05
C GLN A 14 21.39 14.77 -9.83
N LYS A 15 20.22 15.40 -9.82
CA LYS A 15 20.00 16.71 -10.44
C LYS A 15 20.80 17.81 -9.73
N GLU A 16 20.83 17.82 -8.40
CA GLU A 16 21.68 18.74 -7.64
C GLU A 16 23.17 18.55 -7.98
N GLN A 17 23.63 17.30 -8.05
CA GLN A 17 25.01 17.02 -8.45
C GLN A 17 25.29 17.56 -9.85
N ARG A 18 24.38 17.33 -10.82
CA ARG A 18 24.49 17.86 -12.17
C ARG A 18 24.52 19.40 -12.19
N MET A 19 23.71 20.05 -11.38
CA MET A 19 23.70 21.49 -11.22
C MET A 19 25.07 22.00 -10.76
N ASN A 20 25.67 21.34 -9.77
CA ASN A 20 27.01 21.71 -9.27
C ASN A 20 28.10 21.53 -10.34
N GLU A 21 28.06 20.41 -11.10
CA GLU A 21 28.95 20.15 -12.23
C GLU A 21 28.86 21.23 -13.31
N ILE A 22 27.65 21.71 -13.62
CA ILE A 22 27.45 22.81 -14.58
C ILE A 22 28.05 24.10 -14.03
N CYS A 23 27.82 24.44 -12.77
CA CYS A 23 28.36 25.62 -12.15
C CYS A 23 29.90 25.66 -12.19
N GLU A 24 30.55 24.50 -11.99
CA GLU A 24 32.02 24.41 -12.07
C GLU A 24 32.51 24.61 -13.52
N LYS A 25 31.79 24.13 -14.52
CA LYS A 25 32.18 24.22 -15.94
C LYS A 25 31.96 25.60 -16.57
N LEU A 26 30.98 26.36 -16.08
CA LEU A 26 30.61 27.66 -16.68
C LEU A 26 31.77 28.66 -16.85
N GLY A 27 32.85 28.52 -16.06
CA GLY A 27 34.03 29.36 -16.17
C GLY A 27 35.05 28.95 -17.24
N GLU A 28 34.89 27.80 -17.88
CA GLU A 28 35.89 27.15 -18.73
C GLU A 28 35.40 26.89 -20.17
N VAL A 29 34.13 27.20 -20.48
CA VAL A 29 33.47 26.90 -21.76
C VAL A 29 33.34 28.12 -22.65
N ASP A 30 33.09 27.89 -23.96
CA ASP A 30 32.82 28.97 -24.90
C ASP A 30 31.40 29.53 -24.77
N GLU A 31 31.06 30.60 -25.52
CA GLU A 31 29.81 31.34 -25.38
C GLU A 31 28.58 30.48 -25.80
N ASP A 32 28.73 29.60 -26.81
CA ASP A 32 27.63 28.75 -27.29
C ASP A 32 27.34 27.63 -26.28
N GLU A 33 28.38 26.99 -25.76
CA GLU A 33 28.25 25.96 -24.73
C GLU A 33 27.75 26.55 -23.40
N MET A 34 28.18 27.76 -23.05
CA MET A 34 27.72 28.49 -21.84
C MET A 34 26.20 28.72 -21.90
N ASN A 35 25.64 29.11 -23.04
CA ASN A 35 24.21 29.35 -23.18
C ASN A 35 23.41 28.06 -22.98
N LEU A 36 23.86 26.92 -23.53
CA LEU A 36 23.20 25.61 -23.35
C LEU A 36 23.24 25.15 -21.87
N LEU A 37 24.39 25.32 -21.21
CA LEU A 37 24.53 24.96 -19.80
C LEU A 37 23.68 25.86 -18.88
N MET A 38 23.51 27.13 -19.21
CA MET A 38 22.63 28.03 -18.47
C MET A 38 21.17 27.69 -18.61
N GLU A 39 20.71 27.22 -19.80
CA GLU A 39 19.35 26.73 -20.01
C GLU A 39 19.11 25.44 -19.23
N GLU A 40 20.06 24.48 -19.27
CA GLU A 40 19.99 23.24 -18.48
C GLU A 40 19.94 23.55 -16.96
N LEU A 41 20.78 24.48 -16.50
CA LEU A 41 20.84 24.93 -15.10
C LEU A 41 19.49 25.49 -14.63
N GLY A 42 18.87 26.35 -15.44
CA GLY A 42 17.54 26.90 -15.16
C GLY A 42 16.48 25.80 -15.02
N THR A 43 16.46 24.84 -15.96
CA THR A 43 15.53 23.71 -15.92
C THR A 43 15.70 22.86 -14.66
N ILE A 44 16.93 22.51 -14.31
CA ILE A 44 17.22 21.74 -13.09
C ILE A 44 16.79 22.51 -11.83
N GLN A 45 17.05 23.82 -11.78
CA GLN A 45 16.70 24.64 -10.63
C GLN A 45 15.20 24.76 -10.43
N ASP A 46 14.43 24.87 -11.52
CA ASP A 46 12.97 24.87 -11.50
C ASP A 46 12.43 23.52 -10.99
N GLU A 47 12.98 22.41 -11.46
CA GLU A 47 12.59 21.07 -11.01
C GLU A 47 12.92 20.82 -9.53
N LEU A 48 14.11 21.19 -9.07
CA LEU A 48 14.49 21.08 -7.66
C LEU A 48 13.57 21.92 -6.75
N THR A 49 13.17 23.10 -7.23
CA THR A 49 12.24 23.98 -6.51
C THR A 49 10.83 23.40 -6.48
N LEU A 50 10.34 22.88 -7.61
CA LEU A 50 9.02 22.29 -7.73
C LEU A 50 8.84 21.08 -6.79
N HIS A 51 9.89 20.29 -6.58
CA HIS A 51 9.89 19.11 -5.73
C HIS A 51 10.37 19.37 -4.28
N ASP A 52 10.42 20.64 -3.86
CA ASP A 52 10.82 21.03 -2.50
C ASP A 52 12.17 20.42 -2.06
N PHE A 53 13.15 20.34 -2.96
CA PHE A 53 14.45 19.70 -2.72
C PHE A 53 15.12 20.21 -1.44
N TYR A 54 15.09 21.53 -1.21
CA TYR A 54 15.75 22.16 -0.07
C TYR A 54 15.11 21.82 1.30
N THR A 55 14.00 21.11 1.31
CA THR A 55 13.33 20.65 2.54
C THR A 55 13.54 19.15 2.82
N ILE A 56 14.31 18.45 1.99
CA ILE A 56 14.53 17.00 2.10
C ILE A 56 15.03 16.61 3.49
N ASP A 57 16.01 17.30 4.03
CA ASP A 57 16.56 16.99 5.35
C ASP A 57 15.50 17.11 6.45
N ALA A 58 14.63 18.10 6.37
CA ALA A 58 13.52 18.29 7.31
C ALA A 58 12.47 17.19 7.15
N LYS A 59 12.13 16.80 5.92
CA LYS A 59 11.20 15.69 5.65
C LYS A 59 11.74 14.35 6.16
N VAL A 60 13.03 14.09 5.95
CA VAL A 60 13.71 12.88 6.46
C VAL A 60 13.68 12.85 7.98
N GLU A 61 14.01 13.96 8.63
CA GLU A 61 13.99 14.04 10.10
C GLU A 61 12.57 13.87 10.67
N GLU A 62 11.58 14.48 10.04
CA GLU A 62 10.16 14.35 10.44
C GLU A 62 9.70 12.89 10.41
N VAL A 63 9.90 12.18 9.29
CA VAL A 63 9.49 10.78 9.14
C VAL A 63 10.32 9.88 10.06
N ALA A 64 11.62 10.13 10.18
CA ALA A 64 12.48 9.37 11.08
C ALA A 64 12.05 9.51 12.55
N ARG A 65 11.66 10.71 12.98
CA ARG A 65 11.12 10.98 14.32
C ARG A 65 9.80 10.26 14.52
N ALA A 66 8.91 10.38 13.57
CA ALA A 66 7.57 9.79 13.62
C ALA A 66 7.55 8.27 13.70
N LEU A 67 8.60 7.60 13.20
CA LEU A 67 8.75 6.14 13.27
C LEU A 67 9.79 5.69 14.32
N GLY A 68 10.25 6.59 15.19
CA GLY A 68 11.18 6.27 16.28
C GLY A 68 12.59 5.89 15.81
N LEU A 69 13.00 6.36 14.62
CA LEU A 69 14.34 6.07 14.09
C LEU A 69 15.42 6.98 14.66
N LEU A 70 15.05 8.16 15.21
CA LEU A 70 16.00 9.07 15.85
C LEU A 70 16.67 8.43 17.07
N ASP A 71 15.94 7.62 17.82
CA ASP A 71 16.45 6.93 19.02
C ASP A 71 17.51 5.88 18.68
N LEU A 72 17.52 5.40 17.43
CA LEU A 72 18.52 4.46 16.95
C LEU A 72 19.85 5.12 16.56
N GLY A 73 19.82 6.46 16.32
CA GLY A 73 20.93 7.24 15.76
C GLY A 73 20.95 7.17 14.23
N LEU A 74 20.75 8.30 13.56
CA LEU A 74 20.68 8.35 12.09
C LEU A 74 21.99 8.00 11.40
N ASP A 75 23.14 8.19 12.07
CA ASP A 75 24.47 7.85 11.55
C ASP A 75 24.76 6.34 11.58
N ARG A 76 23.90 5.55 12.21
CA ARG A 76 24.09 4.10 12.34
C ARG A 76 23.93 3.40 11.00
N ASP A 77 24.80 2.40 10.74
CA ASP A 77 24.69 1.57 9.55
C ASP A 77 23.43 0.68 9.61
N VAL A 78 22.72 0.57 8.47
CA VAL A 78 21.50 -0.25 8.35
C VAL A 78 21.81 -1.75 8.55
N THR A 79 23.04 -2.17 8.27
CA THR A 79 23.47 -3.57 8.46
C THR A 79 23.53 -3.98 9.92
N ASP A 80 23.70 -3.03 10.85
CA ASP A 80 23.76 -3.25 12.30
C ASP A 80 22.39 -3.31 12.97
N LEU A 81 21.32 -3.07 12.22
CA LEU A 81 19.95 -3.03 12.72
C LEU A 81 19.35 -4.43 12.85
N SER A 82 18.47 -4.61 13.84
CA SER A 82 17.59 -5.78 13.91
C SER A 82 16.62 -5.84 12.73
N GLY A 83 16.03 -7.01 12.47
CA GLY A 83 15.05 -7.17 11.38
C GLY A 83 13.90 -6.19 11.46
N GLY A 84 13.28 -6.02 12.65
CA GLY A 84 12.18 -5.05 12.84
C GLY A 84 12.62 -3.60 12.65
N GLN A 85 13.84 -3.23 13.09
CA GLN A 85 14.38 -1.90 12.85
C GLN A 85 14.64 -1.63 11.36
N ARG A 86 15.15 -2.62 10.62
CA ARG A 86 15.29 -2.51 9.15
C ARG A 86 13.95 -2.32 8.47
N THR A 87 12.92 -3.04 8.90
CA THR A 87 11.56 -2.88 8.37
C THR A 87 11.03 -1.46 8.60
N LYS A 88 11.27 -0.86 9.77
CA LYS A 88 10.92 0.55 10.03
C LYS A 88 11.66 1.52 9.11
N VAL A 89 12.97 1.32 8.85
CA VAL A 89 13.74 2.15 7.91
C VAL A 89 13.22 2.01 6.49
N LEU A 90 12.90 0.79 6.05
CA LEU A 90 12.30 0.56 4.72
C LEU A 90 10.93 1.21 4.58
N LEU A 91 10.08 1.12 5.61
CA LEU A 91 8.80 1.80 5.63
C LEU A 91 8.99 3.32 5.53
N ALA A 92 9.89 3.90 6.35
CA ALA A 92 10.19 5.33 6.31
C ALA A 92 10.64 5.79 4.92
N LYS A 93 11.56 5.05 4.29
CA LYS A 93 12.02 5.32 2.94
C LYS A 93 10.86 5.30 1.94
N LEU A 94 10.04 4.26 1.97
CA LEU A 94 8.90 4.09 1.08
C LEU A 94 7.88 5.24 1.21
N LEU A 95 7.63 5.71 2.44
CA LEU A 95 6.75 6.86 2.68
C LEU A 95 7.36 8.17 2.16
N LEU A 96 8.68 8.34 2.24
CA LEU A 96 9.38 9.49 1.67
C LEU A 96 9.36 9.51 0.13
N GLU A 97 9.41 8.34 -0.51
CA GLU A 97 9.34 8.19 -1.97
C GLU A 97 7.99 8.63 -2.56
N LYS A 98 6.91 8.56 -1.77
CA LYS A 98 5.52 8.92 -2.17
C LYS A 98 5.12 8.34 -3.54
N PRO A 99 5.19 7.00 -3.75
CA PRO A 99 4.87 6.40 -5.04
C PRO A 99 3.40 6.62 -5.44
N ASP A 100 3.08 6.55 -6.74
CA ASP A 100 1.71 6.63 -7.25
C ASP A 100 0.80 5.53 -6.67
N ILE A 101 1.37 4.36 -6.40
CA ILE A 101 0.68 3.23 -5.75
C ILE A 101 1.57 2.69 -4.63
N LEU A 102 1.12 2.85 -3.40
CA LEU A 102 1.82 2.38 -2.21
C LEU A 102 1.29 0.99 -1.80
N LEU A 103 2.17 -0.01 -1.71
CA LEU A 103 1.81 -1.36 -1.30
C LEU A 103 2.34 -1.64 0.10
N LEU A 104 1.44 -1.90 1.05
CA LEU A 104 1.76 -2.13 2.46
C LEU A 104 1.24 -3.49 2.90
N ASP A 105 2.14 -4.34 3.37
CA ASP A 105 1.82 -5.64 3.96
C ASP A 105 2.19 -5.61 5.45
N GLU A 106 1.15 -5.66 6.31
CA GLU A 106 1.26 -5.59 7.78
C GLU A 106 2.17 -4.45 8.28
N PRO A 107 1.94 -3.19 7.87
CA PRO A 107 2.86 -2.08 8.18
C PRO A 107 2.88 -1.70 9.66
N THR A 108 1.88 -2.12 10.45
CA THR A 108 1.81 -1.88 11.91
C THR A 108 2.72 -2.82 12.70
N ASN A 109 3.21 -3.90 12.08
CA ASN A 109 4.15 -4.78 12.75
C ASN A 109 5.42 -4.00 13.12
N TYR A 110 5.91 -4.22 14.34
CA TYR A 110 7.10 -3.55 14.92
C TYR A 110 6.93 -2.05 15.21
N LEU A 111 5.73 -1.48 15.02
CA LEU A 111 5.39 -0.13 15.43
C LEU A 111 4.69 -0.16 16.82
N ASP A 112 4.98 0.82 17.64
CA ASP A 112 4.21 1.07 18.84
C ASP A 112 2.99 1.96 18.56
N GLU A 113 2.14 2.17 19.54
CA GLU A 113 0.86 2.85 19.40
C GLU A 113 0.99 4.30 18.89
N GLU A 114 2.06 5.00 19.29
CA GLU A 114 2.31 6.38 18.87
C GLU A 114 2.66 6.43 17.38
N HIS A 115 3.54 5.53 16.91
CA HIS A 115 3.94 5.43 15.51
C HIS A 115 2.77 4.97 14.63
N ILE A 116 1.93 4.03 15.12
CA ILE A 116 0.70 3.60 14.42
C ILE A 116 -0.25 4.79 14.25
N THR A 117 -0.44 5.60 15.29
CA THR A 117 -1.29 6.78 15.24
C THR A 117 -0.81 7.79 14.21
N TRP A 118 0.50 8.00 14.11
CA TRP A 118 1.07 8.86 13.09
C TRP A 118 0.87 8.27 11.67
N LEU A 119 1.13 6.96 11.50
CA LEU A 119 0.97 6.29 10.20
C LEU A 119 -0.48 6.36 9.70
N LYS A 120 -1.48 6.22 10.59
CA LYS A 120 -2.89 6.43 10.25
C LYS A 120 -3.13 7.80 9.62
N ARG A 121 -2.66 8.86 10.28
CA ARG A 121 -2.80 10.24 9.78
C ARG A 121 -2.10 10.41 8.43
N TYR A 122 -0.89 9.89 8.32
CA TYR A 122 -0.14 9.94 7.07
C TYR A 122 -0.91 9.28 5.91
N LEU A 123 -1.51 8.09 6.13
CA LEU A 123 -2.29 7.38 5.11
C LEU A 123 -3.63 8.05 4.81
N GLN A 124 -4.27 8.69 5.79
CA GLN A 124 -5.50 9.48 5.57
C GLN A 124 -5.26 10.70 4.68
N ASP A 125 -4.07 11.32 4.81
CA ASP A 125 -3.65 12.48 4.02
C ASP A 125 -2.89 12.09 2.74
N TYR A 126 -2.73 10.78 2.47
CA TYR A 126 -1.99 10.31 1.30
C TYR A 126 -2.75 10.62 0.01
N GLU A 127 -2.15 11.42 -0.86
CA GLU A 127 -2.79 11.93 -2.08
C GLU A 127 -2.98 10.86 -3.17
N ASN A 128 -2.10 9.86 -3.18
CA ASN A 128 -2.10 8.79 -4.17
C ASN A 128 -2.85 7.54 -3.66
N ALA A 129 -2.90 6.49 -4.47
CA ALA A 129 -3.54 5.24 -4.08
C ALA A 129 -2.63 4.39 -3.19
N PHE A 130 -3.22 3.66 -2.24
CA PHE A 130 -2.51 2.61 -1.51
C PHE A 130 -3.32 1.32 -1.43
N ILE A 131 -2.61 0.20 -1.34
CA ILE A 131 -3.17 -1.13 -1.06
C ILE A 131 -2.56 -1.59 0.26
N LEU A 132 -3.42 -1.95 1.20
CA LEU A 132 -3.06 -2.31 2.55
C LEU A 132 -3.54 -3.72 2.87
N ILE A 133 -2.64 -4.57 3.37
CA ILE A 133 -2.95 -5.85 3.99
C ILE A 133 -2.66 -5.68 5.48
N SER A 134 -3.64 -5.94 6.35
CA SER A 134 -3.47 -5.89 7.79
C SER A 134 -4.51 -6.75 8.51
N HIS A 135 -4.14 -7.24 9.68
CA HIS A 135 -5.05 -7.87 10.65
C HIS A 135 -5.46 -6.92 11.80
N ASP A 136 -4.94 -5.70 11.80
CA ASP A 136 -5.30 -4.64 12.76
C ASP A 136 -6.61 -3.97 12.32
N ILE A 137 -7.74 -4.48 12.81
CA ILE A 137 -9.08 -4.01 12.45
C ILE A 137 -9.30 -2.54 12.80
N PRO A 138 -8.93 -2.04 13.99
CA PRO A 138 -8.99 -0.61 14.31
C PRO A 138 -8.22 0.27 13.32
N PHE A 139 -7.03 -0.18 12.90
CA PHE A 139 -6.24 0.52 11.90
C PHE A 139 -6.94 0.54 10.53
N LEU A 140 -7.48 -0.61 10.06
CA LEU A 140 -8.20 -0.69 8.81
C LEU A 140 -9.42 0.23 8.78
N ASN A 141 -10.25 0.23 9.82
CA ASN A 141 -11.47 1.06 9.89
C ASN A 141 -11.20 2.56 9.78
N GLU A 142 -10.02 3.02 10.20
CA GLU A 142 -9.69 4.44 10.15
C GLU A 142 -9.06 4.88 8.81
N VAL A 143 -8.42 3.97 8.07
CA VAL A 143 -7.61 4.37 6.90
C VAL A 143 -8.17 3.88 5.56
N VAL A 144 -9.00 2.82 5.52
CA VAL A 144 -9.49 2.27 4.25
C VAL A 144 -10.92 2.67 3.95
N ASN A 145 -11.25 2.80 2.67
CA ASN A 145 -12.60 3.09 2.17
C ASN A 145 -13.12 2.04 1.19
N ILE A 146 -12.31 1.04 0.86
CA ILE A 146 -12.65 -0.09 0.00
C ILE A 146 -11.98 -1.33 0.56
N ILE A 147 -12.75 -2.43 0.66
CA ILE A 147 -12.24 -3.75 1.03
C ILE A 147 -12.33 -4.67 -0.18
N TYR A 148 -11.25 -5.37 -0.48
CA TYR A 148 -11.23 -6.48 -1.40
C TYR A 148 -11.12 -7.78 -0.61
N HIS A 149 -12.19 -8.59 -0.64
CA HIS A 149 -12.25 -9.89 0.01
C HIS A 149 -12.01 -11.01 -1.01
N MET A 150 -11.01 -11.82 -0.76
CA MET A 150 -10.67 -12.97 -1.59
C MET A 150 -11.26 -14.25 -0.99
N GLU A 151 -12.19 -14.88 -1.69
CA GLU A 151 -12.84 -16.12 -1.30
C GLU A 151 -13.16 -16.96 -2.53
N ASN A 152 -12.98 -18.29 -2.44
CA ASN A 152 -13.30 -19.24 -3.53
C ASN A 152 -12.66 -18.89 -4.89
N GLN A 153 -11.43 -18.33 -4.90
CA GLN A 153 -10.70 -17.87 -6.09
C GLN A 153 -11.33 -16.64 -6.79
N GLU A 154 -12.24 -15.96 -6.11
CA GLU A 154 -12.85 -14.72 -6.56
C GLU A 154 -12.43 -13.56 -5.67
N LEU A 155 -12.29 -12.39 -6.29
CA LEU A 155 -11.99 -11.13 -5.61
C LEU A 155 -13.24 -10.25 -5.59
N ASN A 156 -13.84 -10.07 -4.42
CA ASN A 156 -15.07 -9.32 -4.25
C ASN A 156 -14.76 -7.93 -3.64
N ARG A 157 -15.25 -6.87 -4.28
CA ARG A 157 -15.07 -5.48 -3.86
C ARG A 157 -16.25 -5.03 -2.99
N TYR A 158 -15.95 -4.46 -1.84
CA TYR A 158 -16.91 -3.82 -0.92
C TYR A 158 -16.49 -2.37 -0.69
N VAL A 159 -17.43 -1.44 -0.78
CA VAL A 159 -17.18 -0.01 -0.49
C VAL A 159 -17.51 0.25 0.97
N GLY A 160 -16.62 0.90 1.67
CA GLY A 160 -16.71 1.19 3.09
C GLY A 160 -15.49 0.67 3.85
N ASP A 161 -15.55 0.80 5.18
CA ASP A 161 -14.57 0.28 6.10
C ASP A 161 -14.74 -1.23 6.37
N TYR A 162 -13.92 -1.78 7.26
CA TYR A 162 -13.96 -3.20 7.56
C TYR A 162 -15.25 -3.62 8.30
N ASP A 163 -15.78 -2.80 9.17
CA ASP A 163 -17.01 -3.11 9.92
C ASP A 163 -18.21 -3.17 8.97
N HIS A 164 -18.33 -2.20 8.07
CA HIS A 164 -19.36 -2.24 7.04
C HIS A 164 -19.24 -3.45 6.11
N PHE A 165 -18.01 -3.80 5.72
CA PHE A 165 -17.76 -5.04 4.96
C PHE A 165 -18.29 -6.26 5.71
N GLN A 166 -18.01 -6.39 7.02
CA GLN A 166 -18.46 -7.54 7.82
C GLN A 166 -19.99 -7.65 7.85
N GLU A 167 -20.71 -6.54 8.00
CA GLU A 167 -22.16 -6.51 7.98
C GLU A 167 -22.72 -7.00 6.64
N VAL A 168 -22.25 -6.44 5.54
CA VAL A 168 -22.69 -6.80 4.19
C VAL A 168 -22.34 -8.24 3.85
N TYR A 169 -21.14 -8.69 4.22
CA TYR A 169 -20.69 -10.04 3.99
C TYR A 169 -21.52 -11.06 4.79
N ALA A 170 -21.85 -10.79 6.05
CA ALA A 170 -22.71 -11.66 6.87
C ALA A 170 -24.10 -11.85 6.26
N VAL A 171 -24.73 -10.78 5.75
CA VAL A 171 -26.01 -10.85 5.05
C VAL A 171 -25.90 -11.69 3.77
N LYS A 172 -24.89 -11.43 2.93
CA LYS A 172 -24.65 -12.18 1.68
C LYS A 172 -24.45 -13.67 1.96
N LYS A 173 -23.67 -14.01 2.98
CA LYS A 173 -23.40 -15.39 3.39
C LYS A 173 -24.67 -16.10 3.87
N ALA A 174 -25.47 -15.44 4.72
CA ALA A 174 -26.74 -15.99 5.19
C ALA A 174 -27.72 -16.25 4.03
N GLN A 175 -27.80 -15.36 3.05
CA GLN A 175 -28.62 -15.54 1.85
C GLN A 175 -28.15 -16.75 1.01
N LEU A 176 -26.84 -16.88 0.82
CA LEU A 176 -26.24 -18.00 0.09
C LEU A 176 -26.52 -19.34 0.78
N GLU A 177 -26.35 -19.41 2.09
CA GLU A 177 -26.66 -20.60 2.89
C GLU A 177 -28.14 -20.97 2.82
N ALA A 178 -29.04 -19.98 2.88
CA ALA A 178 -30.47 -20.21 2.74
C ALA A 178 -30.86 -20.75 1.34
N ALA A 179 -30.25 -20.17 0.30
CA ALA A 179 -30.44 -20.64 -1.08
C ALA A 179 -29.93 -22.09 -1.25
N TYR A 180 -28.74 -22.39 -0.72
CA TYR A 180 -28.17 -23.73 -0.75
C TYR A 180 -29.07 -24.76 -0.04
N ARG A 181 -29.61 -24.44 1.15
CA ARG A 181 -30.52 -25.31 1.89
C ARG A 181 -31.80 -25.60 1.09
N ARG A 182 -32.39 -24.57 0.45
CA ARG A 182 -33.58 -24.75 -0.42
C ARG A 182 -33.28 -25.67 -1.59
N GLN A 183 -32.13 -25.44 -2.26
CA GLN A 183 -31.72 -26.28 -3.38
C GLN A 183 -31.48 -27.74 -2.97
N GLN A 184 -30.85 -27.98 -1.82
CA GLN A 184 -30.67 -29.35 -1.30
C GLN A 184 -31.99 -30.06 -0.98
N GLN A 185 -32.96 -29.31 -0.43
CA GLN A 185 -34.29 -29.82 -0.17
C GLN A 185 -35.01 -30.21 -1.49
N GLU A 186 -34.98 -29.33 -2.50
CA GLU A 186 -35.57 -29.61 -3.81
C GLU A 186 -34.92 -30.83 -4.49
N ILE A 187 -33.60 -30.94 -4.43
CA ILE A 187 -32.85 -32.10 -4.92
C ILE A 187 -33.30 -33.37 -4.20
N SER A 188 -33.51 -33.36 -2.88
CA SER A 188 -33.98 -34.50 -2.10
C SER A 188 -35.40 -34.91 -2.51
N GLU A 189 -36.32 -33.96 -2.64
CA GLU A 189 -37.69 -34.19 -3.07
C GLU A 189 -37.75 -34.79 -4.48
N LEU A 190 -36.96 -34.28 -5.41
CA LEU A 190 -36.84 -34.82 -6.77
C LEU A 190 -36.26 -36.24 -6.78
N LYS A 191 -35.24 -36.53 -5.98
CA LYS A 191 -34.71 -37.90 -5.83
C LYS A 191 -35.77 -38.88 -5.33
N ASP A 192 -36.54 -38.48 -4.32
CA ASP A 192 -37.63 -39.31 -3.77
C ASP A 192 -38.75 -39.49 -4.79
N PHE A 193 -39.08 -38.46 -5.57
CA PHE A 193 -40.07 -38.57 -6.64
C PHE A 193 -39.60 -39.55 -7.73
N VAL A 194 -38.35 -39.47 -8.17
CA VAL A 194 -37.76 -40.39 -9.16
C VAL A 194 -37.75 -41.82 -8.62
N ALA A 195 -37.35 -42.05 -7.36
CA ALA A 195 -37.32 -43.37 -6.75
C ALA A 195 -38.73 -44.02 -6.72
N ARG A 196 -39.75 -43.26 -6.32
CA ARG A 196 -41.16 -43.73 -6.28
C ARG A 196 -41.72 -44.06 -7.67
N ASN A 197 -41.41 -43.27 -8.69
CA ASN A 197 -41.89 -43.50 -10.04
C ASN A 197 -41.14 -44.63 -10.76
N LYS A 198 -39.84 -44.81 -10.48
CA LYS A 198 -39.04 -45.92 -11.02
C LYS A 198 -39.58 -47.26 -10.53
N ALA A 199 -40.00 -47.36 -9.27
CA ALA A 199 -40.68 -48.58 -8.72
C ALA A 199 -42.04 -48.85 -9.39
N ARG A 200 -42.83 -47.81 -9.72
CA ARG A 200 -44.11 -47.95 -10.43
C ARG A 200 -43.98 -48.42 -11.87
N VAL A 201 -42.96 -47.98 -12.60
CA VAL A 201 -42.69 -48.41 -13.99
C VAL A 201 -42.23 -49.85 -14.02
N SER A 202 -41.44 -50.31 -13.07
CA SER A 202 -40.97 -51.69 -12.93
C SER A 202 -42.13 -52.64 -12.69
N THR A 203 -43.14 -52.29 -11.88
CA THR A 203 -44.34 -53.12 -11.62
C THR A 203 -45.30 -53.17 -12.82
N ARG A 204 -45.35 -52.18 -13.68
CA ARG A 204 -46.22 -52.14 -14.86
C ARG A 204 -45.69 -53.00 -16.02
N ASN A 205 -44.40 -53.29 -16.05
CA ASN A 205 -43.72 -54.11 -17.06
C ASN A 205 -43.72 -55.63 -16.65
N MET A 206 -44.26 -55.97 -15.47
CA MET A 206 -44.40 -57.36 -14.98
C MET A 206 -45.84 -57.88 -15.01
N ALA A 207 -46.79 -57.10 -15.50
CA ALA A 207 -48.16 -57.46 -15.74
C ALA A 207 -48.46 -57.47 -17.25
#